data_5c237be4c0d45ef0a53b26afb13770d2
#
_entry.id   5c237be4c0d45ef0a53b26afb13770d2
#
_cell.length_a   1.000
_cell.length_b   1.000
_cell.length_c   1.000
_cell.angle_alpha   90.00
_cell.angle_beta   90.00
_cell.angle_gamma   90.00
#
_symmetry.space_group_name_H-M   'P 1'
#
loop_
_entity.id
_entity.type
_entity.pdbx_description
1 polymer ?
#
loop_
_entity_poly.entity_id
_entity_poly.type
_entity_poly.pdbx_seq_one_letter_code
_entity_poly.pdbx_strand_id
1 'polypeptide(L)'
;MSSPRTLFDKIWDGHVVHEQDDGTCLIYIDRHLVHEVTSPQAFEGLRVARRNVRQPKATLAVADHNIPTLNRSAGITDETSRLQVETLEQNTVDFGIPYLPLDDIRQGIVHIVGPELGFTLPGTTVVCGDSHTSTHGACGALAFGIGTSEVEHVLATQTLIQKRPLNMRITVDGQCSPGVTAKDIILSIIAKIGTAGATGHVIEYAGSAIEALSMEGRMTVCNMSIEAGARAGLIAPDEATFEYLKGRQMSPKGGVWEQAIAAWRTLPSDDGARYDQEVKVRASDLVPM
;
A
#
# COMPACT_ATOMS: atom_id res chain seq x y z
N MET A 1 -29.44 -13.02 5.38
CA MET A 1 -28.31 -12.88 4.46
C MET A 1 -27.63 -11.57 4.83
N SER A 2 -26.30 -11.56 5.00
CA SER A 2 -25.56 -10.31 5.20
C SER A 2 -25.69 -9.42 3.97
N SER A 3 -25.68 -8.10 4.17
CA SER A 3 -25.66 -7.16 3.01
C SER A 3 -24.40 -7.35 2.17
N PRO A 4 -24.48 -7.17 0.83
CA PRO A 4 -23.31 -7.21 -0.04
C PRO A 4 -22.26 -6.19 0.41
N ARG A 5 -20.97 -6.61 0.41
CA ARG A 5 -19.84 -5.82 0.93
C ARG A 5 -18.81 -5.55 -0.16
N THR A 6 -18.22 -4.38 -0.17
CA THR A 6 -17.09 -4.05 -1.04
C THR A 6 -15.79 -4.69 -0.55
N LEU A 7 -14.77 -4.76 -1.41
CA LEU A 7 -13.42 -5.16 -1.03
C LEU A 7 -12.91 -4.33 0.18
N PHE A 8 -13.11 -3.01 0.12
CA PHE A 8 -12.75 -2.12 1.22
C PHE A 8 -13.49 -2.49 2.52
N ASP A 9 -14.82 -2.71 2.48
CA ASP A 9 -15.61 -3.08 3.66
C ASP A 9 -15.08 -4.37 4.30
N LYS A 10 -14.76 -5.38 3.48
CA LYS A 10 -14.26 -6.66 3.97
C LYS A 10 -12.92 -6.51 4.68
N ILE A 11 -12.00 -5.69 4.13
CA ILE A 11 -10.70 -5.45 4.74
C ILE A 11 -10.88 -4.57 5.99
N TRP A 12 -11.57 -3.44 5.87
CA TRP A 12 -11.74 -2.50 6.98
C TRP A 12 -12.38 -3.17 8.20
N ASP A 13 -13.53 -3.80 8.02
CA ASP A 13 -14.27 -4.40 9.14
C ASP A 13 -13.50 -5.55 9.81
N GLY A 14 -12.65 -6.26 9.02
CA GLY A 14 -11.75 -7.29 9.56
C GLY A 14 -10.62 -6.73 10.43
N HIS A 15 -10.33 -5.43 10.34
CA HIS A 15 -9.23 -4.78 11.06
C HIS A 15 -9.70 -3.79 12.13
N VAL A 16 -10.98 -3.48 12.22
CA VAL A 16 -11.51 -2.64 13.31
C VAL A 16 -11.37 -3.36 14.64
N VAL A 17 -10.57 -2.79 15.52
CA VAL A 17 -10.37 -3.26 16.91
C VAL A 17 -11.43 -2.63 17.83
N HIS A 18 -11.73 -1.35 17.60
CA HIS A 18 -12.69 -0.59 18.38
C HIS A 18 -13.22 0.59 17.57
N GLU A 19 -14.50 0.87 17.67
CA GLU A 19 -15.13 2.06 17.11
C GLU A 19 -15.58 2.96 18.27
N GLN A 20 -15.23 4.25 18.19
CA GLN A 20 -15.58 5.26 19.19
C GLN A 20 -16.95 5.88 18.86
N ASP A 21 -17.57 6.52 19.85
CA ASP A 21 -18.88 7.15 19.72
C ASP A 21 -18.92 8.28 18.64
N ASP A 22 -17.76 8.87 18.31
CA ASP A 22 -17.63 9.89 17.27
C ASP A 22 -17.40 9.30 15.86
N GLY A 23 -17.42 7.99 15.72
CA GLY A 23 -17.22 7.25 14.47
C GLY A 23 -15.76 7.11 14.05
N THR A 24 -14.80 7.47 14.92
CA THR A 24 -13.38 7.11 14.69
C THR A 24 -13.15 5.65 15.08
N CYS A 25 -12.27 4.98 14.32
CA CYS A 25 -11.97 3.58 14.51
C CYS A 25 -10.50 3.40 14.88
N LEU A 26 -10.24 2.55 15.86
CA LEU A 26 -8.92 1.97 16.08
C LEU A 26 -8.80 0.75 15.16
N ILE A 27 -7.92 0.82 14.17
CA ILE A 27 -7.69 -0.27 13.21
C ILE A 27 -6.35 -0.95 13.48
N TYR A 28 -6.30 -2.27 13.32
CA TYR A 28 -5.06 -3.04 13.37
C TYR A 28 -4.29 -2.87 12.07
N ILE A 29 -2.95 -2.78 12.16
CA ILE A 29 -2.05 -2.66 11.02
C ILE A 29 -1.21 -3.93 10.90
N ASP A 30 -1.35 -4.67 9.79
CA ASP A 30 -0.64 -5.92 9.56
C ASP A 30 0.81 -5.72 9.18
N ARG A 31 1.10 -4.67 8.37
CA ARG A 31 2.42 -4.43 7.82
C ARG A 31 2.79 -2.96 7.91
N HIS A 32 4.01 -2.72 8.31
CA HIS A 32 4.58 -1.38 8.38
C HIS A 32 5.89 -1.33 7.59
N LEU A 33 5.94 -0.51 6.57
CA LEU A 33 7.15 -0.22 5.82
C LEU A 33 7.78 1.07 6.37
N VAL A 34 9.08 1.06 6.57
CA VAL A 34 9.80 2.18 7.19
C VAL A 34 11.00 2.55 6.34
N HIS A 35 11.20 3.84 6.11
CA HIS A 35 12.34 4.38 5.39
C HIS A 35 13.03 5.51 6.17
N GLU A 36 14.16 6.02 5.67
CA GLU A 36 15.07 6.89 6.40
C GLU A 36 14.52 8.32 6.64
N VAL A 37 13.54 8.78 5.83
CA VAL A 37 13.11 10.18 5.89
C VAL A 37 12.16 10.46 7.06
N THR A 38 11.14 9.61 7.27
CA THR A 38 10.06 9.86 8.24
C THR A 38 10.20 9.08 9.55
N SER A 39 11.20 8.22 9.65
CA SER A 39 11.35 7.34 10.81
C SER A 39 12.23 7.85 11.96
N PRO A 40 13.22 8.72 11.76
CA PRO A 40 14.15 9.10 12.85
C PRO A 40 13.45 9.62 14.09
N GLN A 41 12.52 10.59 13.93
CA GLN A 41 11.76 11.17 15.05
C GLN A 41 10.81 10.17 15.69
N ALA A 42 10.22 9.25 14.91
CA ALA A 42 9.35 8.21 15.44
C ALA A 42 10.12 7.25 16.38
N PHE A 43 11.32 6.82 15.99
CA PHE A 43 12.17 5.99 16.85
C PHE A 43 12.68 6.76 18.08
N GLU A 44 13.00 8.05 17.94
CA GLU A 44 13.37 8.87 19.08
C GLU A 44 12.20 9.01 20.08
N GLY A 45 10.97 9.20 19.59
CA GLY A 45 9.77 9.20 20.43
C GLY A 45 9.62 7.90 21.22
N LEU A 46 9.86 6.74 20.60
CA LEU A 46 9.86 5.45 21.30
C LEU A 46 10.92 5.38 22.41
N ARG A 47 12.15 5.87 22.15
CA ARG A 47 13.21 5.90 23.16
C ARG A 47 12.84 6.77 24.36
N VAL A 48 12.36 8.00 24.09
CA VAL A 48 11.93 8.95 25.13
C VAL A 48 10.79 8.35 25.96
N ALA A 49 9.81 7.71 25.31
CA ALA A 49 8.69 7.04 25.95
C ALA A 49 9.07 5.68 26.60
N ARG A 50 10.29 5.20 26.42
CA ARG A 50 10.77 3.87 26.86
C ARG A 50 9.89 2.73 26.35
N ARG A 51 9.48 2.81 25.09
CA ARG A 51 8.64 1.80 24.41
C ARG A 51 9.47 1.02 23.39
N ASN A 52 9.17 -0.26 23.29
CA ASN A 52 9.72 -1.12 22.24
C ASN A 52 8.77 -1.15 21.04
N VAL A 53 9.30 -1.55 19.88
CA VAL A 53 8.47 -1.90 18.73
C VAL A 53 7.68 -3.15 19.07
N ARG A 54 6.35 -3.06 18.91
CA ARG A 54 5.42 -4.13 19.32
C ARG A 54 5.60 -5.41 18.50
N GLN A 55 5.74 -5.27 17.18
CA GLN A 55 5.85 -6.39 16.24
C GLN A 55 6.98 -6.13 15.22
N PRO A 56 8.26 -6.30 15.60
CA PRO A 56 9.37 -6.03 14.69
C PRO A 56 9.27 -6.81 13.37
N LYS A 57 8.77 -8.05 13.39
CA LYS A 57 8.61 -8.90 12.20
C LYS A 57 7.46 -8.47 11.26
N ALA A 58 6.54 -7.65 11.72
CA ALA A 58 5.50 -7.02 10.91
C ALA A 58 5.97 -5.68 10.30
N THR A 59 7.20 -5.28 10.60
CA THR A 59 7.86 -4.08 10.09
C THR A 59 9.02 -4.49 9.18
N LEU A 60 9.18 -3.82 8.05
CA LEU A 60 10.32 -3.98 7.15
C LEU A 60 10.89 -2.61 6.83
N ALA A 61 12.18 -2.44 7.03
CA ALA A 61 12.88 -1.19 6.77
C ALA A 61 13.76 -1.28 5.52
N VAL A 62 13.77 -0.21 4.73
CA VAL A 62 14.65 -0.03 3.57
C VAL A 62 14.92 1.46 3.38
N ALA A 63 16.15 1.83 3.05
CA ALA A 63 16.47 3.19 2.62
C ALA A 63 16.31 3.29 1.10
N ASP A 64 15.56 4.30 0.62
CA ASP A 64 15.30 4.46 -0.82
C ASP A 64 15.21 5.92 -1.29
N HIS A 65 15.01 6.88 -0.40
CA HIS A 65 14.90 8.29 -0.75
C HIS A 65 16.26 9.00 -0.84
N ASN A 66 17.13 8.78 0.13
CA ASN A 66 18.40 9.50 0.28
C ASN A 66 19.61 8.61 -0.07
N ILE A 67 19.47 7.81 -1.09
CA ILE A 67 20.52 6.88 -1.55
C ILE A 67 20.98 7.21 -2.97
N PRO A 68 22.27 6.99 -3.30
CA PRO A 68 22.74 7.18 -4.65
C PRO A 68 22.15 6.15 -5.62
N THR A 69 21.77 6.59 -6.80
CA THR A 69 21.33 5.71 -7.91
C THR A 69 22.49 5.22 -8.77
N LEU A 70 23.63 5.94 -8.72
CA LEU A 70 24.88 5.61 -9.42
C LEU A 70 26.03 5.47 -8.41
N ASN A 71 27.00 4.65 -8.73
CA ASN A 71 28.23 4.48 -7.95
C ASN A 71 27.99 4.18 -6.45
N ARG A 72 27.03 3.32 -6.16
CA ARG A 72 26.64 2.98 -4.77
C ARG A 72 27.82 2.53 -3.91
N SER A 73 28.82 1.88 -4.49
CA SER A 73 30.04 1.46 -3.80
C SER A 73 30.91 2.61 -3.27
N ALA A 74 30.72 3.83 -3.78
CA ALA A 74 31.38 5.02 -3.26
C ALA A 74 30.72 5.57 -1.97
N GLY A 75 29.60 5.02 -1.56
CA GLY A 75 28.83 5.48 -0.41
C GLY A 75 28.00 6.73 -0.70
N ILE A 76 27.41 7.27 0.37
CA ILE A 76 26.56 8.47 0.34
C ILE A 76 27.42 9.69 0.65
N THR A 77 27.61 10.58 -0.32
CA THR A 77 28.50 11.75 -0.18
C THR A 77 27.83 12.92 0.55
N ASP A 78 26.52 13.10 0.39
CA ASP A 78 25.77 14.10 1.13
C ASP A 78 25.68 13.70 2.60
N GLU A 79 26.11 14.59 3.50
CA GLU A 79 26.21 14.30 4.94
C GLU A 79 24.82 14.07 5.58
N THR A 80 23.82 14.87 5.20
CA THR A 80 22.48 14.76 5.75
C THR A 80 21.82 13.45 5.33
N SER A 81 21.91 13.11 4.05
CA SER A 81 21.41 11.85 3.49
C SER A 81 22.09 10.65 4.16
N ARG A 82 23.41 10.70 4.30
CA ARG A 82 24.17 9.64 5.00
C ARG A 82 23.71 9.47 6.42
N LEU A 83 23.60 10.56 7.19
CA LEU A 83 23.16 10.51 8.58
C LEU A 83 21.76 9.90 8.73
N GLN A 84 20.82 10.21 7.81
CA GLN A 84 19.49 9.63 7.85
C GLN A 84 19.52 8.12 7.61
N VAL A 85 20.29 7.65 6.65
CA VAL A 85 20.45 6.21 6.37
C VAL A 85 21.11 5.49 7.53
N GLU A 86 22.24 6.01 8.04
CA GLU A 86 22.93 5.45 9.21
C GLU A 86 22.03 5.42 10.45
N THR A 87 21.18 6.45 10.64
CA THR A 87 20.21 6.51 11.73
C THR A 87 19.14 5.42 11.57
N LEU A 88 18.64 5.19 10.35
CA LEU A 88 17.70 4.10 10.08
C LEU A 88 18.35 2.75 10.40
N GLU A 89 19.56 2.51 9.93
CA GLU A 89 20.31 1.26 10.20
C GLU A 89 20.46 1.02 11.71
N GLN A 90 20.91 2.04 12.45
CA GLN A 90 21.05 1.93 13.90
C GLN A 90 19.70 1.66 14.59
N ASN A 91 18.64 2.36 14.17
CA ASN A 91 17.29 2.15 14.70
C ASN A 91 16.81 0.72 14.48
N THR A 92 17.05 0.15 13.29
CA THR A 92 16.63 -1.23 12.99
C THR A 92 17.36 -2.26 13.85
N VAL A 93 18.63 -2.03 14.16
CA VAL A 93 19.40 -2.86 15.09
C VAL A 93 18.85 -2.74 16.52
N ASP A 94 18.66 -1.51 17.01
CA ASP A 94 18.22 -1.24 18.38
C ASP A 94 16.83 -1.86 18.66
N PHE A 95 15.94 -1.83 17.67
CA PHE A 95 14.55 -2.30 17.80
C PHE A 95 14.29 -3.68 17.19
N GLY A 96 15.31 -4.34 16.64
CA GLY A 96 15.20 -5.69 16.08
C GLY A 96 14.32 -5.79 14.82
N ILE A 97 14.28 -4.74 14.00
CA ILE A 97 13.49 -4.66 12.77
C ILE A 97 14.31 -5.24 11.60
N PRO A 98 13.72 -6.11 10.75
CA PRO A 98 14.34 -6.51 9.51
C PRO A 98 14.66 -5.30 8.61
N TYR A 99 15.90 -5.22 8.12
CA TYR A 99 16.39 -4.15 7.27
C TYR A 99 17.05 -4.69 6.01
N LEU A 100 16.88 -4.01 4.90
CA LEU A 100 17.54 -4.28 3.64
C LEU A 100 18.61 -3.21 3.39
N PRO A 101 19.89 -3.52 3.67
CA PRO A 101 20.98 -2.56 3.47
C PRO A 101 21.23 -2.27 1.99
N LEU A 102 21.99 -1.21 1.70
CA LEU A 102 22.23 -0.70 0.33
C LEU A 102 22.88 -1.71 -0.62
N ASP A 103 23.64 -2.66 -0.10
CA ASP A 103 24.32 -3.72 -0.83
C ASP A 103 23.50 -5.02 -0.91
N ASP A 104 22.33 -5.08 -0.28
CA ASP A 104 21.42 -6.22 -0.40
C ASP A 104 20.78 -6.23 -1.78
N ILE A 105 20.81 -7.38 -2.46
CA ILE A 105 20.20 -7.54 -3.79
C ILE A 105 18.69 -7.24 -3.81
N ARG A 106 18.04 -7.31 -2.65
CA ARG A 106 16.60 -7.04 -2.48
C ARG A 106 16.29 -5.56 -2.21
N GLN A 107 17.32 -4.74 -1.98
CA GLN A 107 17.13 -3.32 -1.73
C GLN A 107 16.55 -2.64 -2.98
N GLY A 108 15.56 -1.80 -2.79
CA GLY A 108 14.88 -1.07 -3.85
C GLY A 108 13.89 -0.06 -3.27
N ILE A 109 13.04 0.50 -4.12
CA ILE A 109 11.97 1.42 -3.74
C ILE A 109 11.03 0.73 -2.76
N VAL A 110 10.73 1.37 -1.62
CA VAL A 110 9.95 0.80 -0.51
C VAL A 110 8.62 0.20 -0.96
N HIS A 111 7.92 0.86 -1.90
CA HIS A 111 6.62 0.39 -2.39
C HIS A 111 6.71 -0.73 -3.44
N ILE A 112 7.91 -1.02 -3.95
CA ILE A 112 8.18 -2.16 -4.84
C ILE A 112 8.69 -3.35 -4.03
N VAL A 113 9.56 -3.11 -3.05
CA VAL A 113 10.14 -4.15 -2.19
C VAL A 113 9.06 -4.97 -1.47
N GLY A 114 8.03 -4.30 -0.93
CA GLY A 114 6.94 -4.99 -0.24
C GLY A 114 6.23 -6.04 -1.10
N PRO A 115 5.69 -5.69 -2.26
CA PRO A 115 5.09 -6.63 -3.20
C PRO A 115 6.08 -7.70 -3.73
N GLU A 116 7.28 -7.29 -4.15
CA GLU A 116 8.28 -8.21 -4.72
C GLU A 116 8.76 -9.27 -3.74
N LEU A 117 8.83 -8.96 -2.47
CA LEU A 117 9.18 -9.93 -1.44
C LEU A 117 7.98 -10.77 -0.97
N GLY A 118 6.74 -10.39 -1.32
CA GLY A 118 5.53 -10.99 -0.76
C GLY A 118 5.29 -10.58 0.70
N PHE A 119 5.84 -9.43 1.12
CA PHE A 119 5.53 -8.81 2.41
C PHE A 119 4.14 -8.17 2.40
N THR A 120 3.76 -7.57 1.26
CA THR A 120 2.40 -7.11 0.97
C THR A 120 1.56 -8.26 0.47
N LEU A 121 0.43 -8.52 1.12
CA LEU A 121 -0.47 -9.63 0.79
C LEU A 121 -1.91 -9.13 0.66
N PRO A 122 -2.77 -9.80 -0.16
CA PRO A 122 -4.18 -9.45 -0.26
C PRO A 122 -4.89 -9.46 1.08
N GLY A 123 -5.79 -8.50 1.29
CA GLY A 123 -6.61 -8.40 2.49
C GLY A 123 -5.91 -7.86 3.72
N THR A 124 -4.63 -7.46 3.62
CA THR A 124 -3.89 -6.87 4.73
C THR A 124 -4.00 -5.34 4.74
N THR A 125 -3.76 -4.74 5.91
CA THR A 125 -3.52 -3.31 6.08
C THR A 125 -2.02 -3.03 6.03
N VAL A 126 -1.61 -2.03 5.23
CA VAL A 126 -0.20 -1.65 5.04
C VAL A 126 -0.03 -0.15 5.23
N VAL A 127 0.93 0.27 6.04
CA VAL A 127 1.25 1.69 6.21
C VAL A 127 2.74 1.96 6.00
N CYS A 128 3.03 3.19 5.62
CA CYS A 128 4.38 3.73 5.49
C CYS A 128 4.33 5.24 5.69
N GLY A 129 5.43 5.83 6.12
CA GLY A 129 5.58 7.28 6.21
C GLY A 129 5.75 7.98 4.86
N ASP A 130 5.08 7.50 3.82
CA ASP A 130 5.14 7.98 2.44
C ASP A 130 3.74 8.00 1.80
N SER A 131 3.44 9.07 1.05
CA SER A 131 2.12 9.26 0.43
C SER A 131 1.76 8.18 -0.61
N HIS A 132 2.75 7.64 -1.34
CA HIS A 132 2.53 6.65 -2.39
C HIS A 132 2.40 5.20 -1.86
N THR A 133 2.18 5.03 -0.58
CA THR A 133 1.86 3.73 0.04
C THR A 133 0.62 3.08 -0.61
N SER A 134 -0.27 3.86 -1.21
CA SER A 134 -1.41 3.35 -2.00
C SER A 134 -1.01 2.35 -3.10
N THR A 135 0.25 2.35 -3.56
CA THR A 135 0.80 1.39 -4.53
C THR A 135 0.50 -0.07 -4.16
N HIS A 136 0.55 -0.39 -2.87
CA HIS A 136 0.32 -1.76 -2.35
C HIS A 136 -1.12 -2.24 -2.56
N GLY A 137 -2.05 -1.34 -2.85
CA GLY A 137 -3.43 -1.68 -3.21
C GLY A 137 -3.55 -2.49 -4.51
N ALA A 138 -2.52 -2.49 -5.35
CA ALA A 138 -2.40 -3.36 -6.52
C ALA A 138 -2.44 -4.86 -6.16
N CYS A 139 -2.02 -5.21 -4.95
CA CYS A 139 -2.09 -6.56 -4.41
C CYS A 139 -3.40 -6.83 -3.64
N GLY A 140 -4.35 -5.92 -3.64
CA GLY A 140 -5.57 -6.04 -2.83
C GLY A 140 -5.36 -5.79 -1.34
N ALA A 141 -4.36 -4.99 -0.96
CA ALA A 141 -4.10 -4.55 0.40
C ALA A 141 -4.65 -3.14 0.64
N LEU A 142 -5.27 -2.89 1.78
CA LEU A 142 -5.65 -1.54 2.18
C LEU A 142 -4.41 -0.79 2.67
N ALA A 143 -3.86 0.04 1.79
CA ALA A 143 -2.57 0.66 2.01
C ALA A 143 -2.62 2.18 1.88
N PHE A 144 -2.03 2.90 2.83
CA PHE A 144 -2.05 4.36 2.85
C PHE A 144 -0.89 4.96 3.62
N GLY A 145 -0.53 6.19 3.21
CA GLY A 145 0.51 6.98 3.86
C GLY A 145 0.09 7.52 5.21
N ILE A 146 1.05 7.62 6.14
CA ILE A 146 0.87 8.12 7.50
C ILE A 146 1.94 9.14 7.86
N GLY A 147 1.64 10.05 8.80
CA GLY A 147 2.60 11.03 9.31
C GLY A 147 3.56 10.44 10.34
N THR A 148 4.66 11.15 10.62
CA THR A 148 5.73 10.70 11.54
C THR A 148 5.23 10.30 12.92
N SER A 149 4.29 11.04 13.51
CA SER A 149 3.68 10.71 14.80
C SER A 149 2.82 9.43 14.74
N GLU A 150 2.19 9.19 13.60
CA GLU A 150 1.45 7.94 13.35
C GLU A 150 2.41 6.77 13.14
N VAL A 151 3.58 6.98 12.50
CA VAL A 151 4.66 5.97 12.41
C VAL A 151 5.07 5.52 13.81
N GLU A 152 5.35 6.45 14.74
CA GLU A 152 5.65 6.13 16.14
C GLU A 152 4.51 5.32 16.78
N HIS A 153 3.27 5.77 16.60
CA HIS A 153 2.10 5.10 17.17
C HIS A 153 1.97 3.66 16.68
N VAL A 154 2.10 3.43 15.37
CA VAL A 154 2.02 2.07 14.78
C VAL A 154 3.17 1.20 15.25
N LEU A 155 4.40 1.71 15.31
CA LEU A 155 5.55 0.97 15.85
C LEU A 155 5.28 0.51 17.30
N ALA A 156 4.71 1.40 18.13
CA ALA A 156 4.44 1.13 19.54
C ALA A 156 3.25 0.17 19.77
N THR A 157 2.21 0.24 18.94
CA THR A 157 0.90 -0.36 19.24
C THR A 157 0.41 -1.36 18.20
N GLN A 158 0.91 -1.31 16.99
CA GLN A 158 0.40 -2.02 15.81
C GLN A 158 -1.03 -1.63 15.44
N THR A 159 -1.45 -0.44 15.84
CA THR A 159 -2.80 0.10 15.58
C THR A 159 -2.72 1.54 15.11
N LEU A 160 -3.81 2.03 14.54
CA LEU A 160 -3.94 3.41 14.09
C LEU A 160 -5.37 3.90 14.31
N ILE A 161 -5.54 5.15 14.74
CA ILE A 161 -6.85 5.80 14.85
C ILE A 161 -7.16 6.47 13.52
N GLN A 162 -8.26 6.06 12.88
CA GLN A 162 -8.67 6.58 11.58
C GLN A 162 -10.19 6.76 11.53
N LYS A 163 -10.64 7.77 10.80
CA LYS A 163 -12.04 7.87 10.41
C LYS A 163 -12.26 6.99 9.18
N ARG A 164 -13.37 6.23 9.16
CA ARG A 164 -13.70 5.37 8.01
C ARG A 164 -13.84 6.23 6.74
N PRO A 165 -13.05 5.97 5.68
CA PRO A 165 -13.21 6.62 4.39
C PRO A 165 -14.51 6.20 3.69
N LEU A 166 -14.96 7.02 2.75
CA LEU A 166 -16.01 6.67 1.81
C LEU A 166 -15.49 5.70 0.73
N ASN A 167 -16.38 4.96 0.09
CA ASN A 167 -16.09 4.04 -1.01
C ASN A 167 -16.33 4.69 -2.36
N MET A 168 -15.34 4.68 -3.25
CA MET A 168 -15.51 5.06 -4.66
C MET A 168 -15.17 3.87 -5.56
N ARG A 169 -16.00 3.60 -6.55
CA ARG A 169 -15.67 2.63 -7.62
C ARG A 169 -15.37 3.36 -8.92
N ILE A 170 -14.25 3.03 -9.54
CA ILE A 170 -13.89 3.48 -10.89
C ILE A 170 -13.79 2.25 -11.80
N THR A 171 -14.71 2.13 -12.74
CA THR A 171 -14.75 1.00 -13.68
C THR A 171 -14.22 1.45 -15.04
N VAL A 172 -13.20 0.77 -15.55
CA VAL A 172 -12.60 1.00 -16.87
C VAL A 172 -12.84 -0.25 -17.71
N ASP A 173 -13.85 -0.17 -18.60
CA ASP A 173 -14.26 -1.30 -19.42
C ASP A 173 -13.83 -1.16 -20.87
N GLY A 174 -13.58 -2.31 -21.49
CA GLY A 174 -13.19 -2.44 -22.90
C GLY A 174 -11.69 -2.65 -23.04
N GLN A 175 -11.20 -2.44 -24.25
CA GLN A 175 -9.80 -2.61 -24.61
C GLN A 175 -9.17 -1.24 -24.94
N CYS A 176 -8.03 -0.96 -24.36
CA CYS A 176 -7.26 0.24 -24.67
C CYS A 176 -6.71 0.19 -26.11
N SER A 177 -6.62 1.34 -26.74
CA SER A 177 -5.94 1.50 -28.03
C SER A 177 -4.44 1.20 -27.90
N PRO A 178 -3.77 0.73 -28.96
CA PRO A 178 -2.32 0.55 -28.96
C PRO A 178 -1.59 1.83 -28.54
N GLY A 179 -0.61 1.70 -27.65
CA GLY A 179 0.17 2.79 -27.11
C GLY A 179 -0.37 3.41 -25.81
N VAL A 180 -1.60 3.08 -25.41
CA VAL A 180 -2.14 3.47 -24.09
C VAL A 180 -1.57 2.58 -23.01
N THR A 181 -0.99 3.18 -22.00
CA THR A 181 -0.37 2.52 -20.83
C THR A 181 -1.23 2.67 -19.57
N ALA A 182 -0.87 1.98 -18.49
CA ALA A 182 -1.51 2.15 -17.19
C ALA A 182 -1.44 3.60 -16.68
N LYS A 183 -0.36 4.32 -17.01
CA LYS A 183 -0.22 5.74 -16.65
C LYS A 183 -1.21 6.63 -17.39
N ASP A 184 -1.49 6.36 -18.66
CA ASP A 184 -2.49 7.10 -19.42
C ASP A 184 -3.91 6.84 -18.85
N ILE A 185 -4.18 5.60 -18.41
CA ILE A 185 -5.45 5.26 -17.78
C ILE A 185 -5.67 6.12 -16.53
N ILE A 186 -4.71 6.13 -15.60
CA ILE A 186 -4.88 6.87 -14.34
C ILE A 186 -4.87 8.38 -14.57
N LEU A 187 -4.05 8.91 -15.47
CA LEU A 187 -4.07 10.34 -15.82
C LEU A 187 -5.42 10.75 -16.40
N SER A 188 -6.01 9.94 -17.26
CA SER A 188 -7.35 10.17 -17.81
C SER A 188 -8.44 10.15 -16.74
N ILE A 189 -8.33 9.24 -15.76
CA ILE A 189 -9.21 9.20 -14.59
C ILE A 189 -9.08 10.51 -13.80
N ILE A 190 -7.85 10.93 -13.47
CA ILE A 190 -7.60 12.17 -12.73
C ILE A 190 -8.12 13.39 -13.50
N ALA A 191 -7.90 13.44 -14.82
CA ALA A 191 -8.43 14.51 -15.65
C ALA A 191 -9.97 14.57 -15.61
N LYS A 192 -10.63 13.40 -15.52
CA LYS A 192 -12.09 13.30 -15.47
C LYS A 192 -12.69 13.71 -14.13
N ILE A 193 -12.10 13.28 -13.01
CA ILE A 193 -12.64 13.53 -11.66
C ILE A 193 -12.03 14.74 -10.97
N GLY A 194 -10.88 15.22 -11.45
CA GLY A 194 -10.09 16.29 -10.84
C GLY A 194 -9.11 15.78 -9.77
N THR A 195 -8.11 16.60 -9.41
CA THR A 195 -7.08 16.29 -8.43
C THR A 195 -7.60 16.18 -6.98
N ALA A 196 -8.82 16.63 -6.70
CA ALA A 196 -9.50 16.50 -5.41
C ALA A 196 -10.77 15.63 -5.50
N GLY A 197 -11.01 14.99 -6.66
CA GLY A 197 -12.25 14.27 -6.95
C GLY A 197 -12.49 13.05 -6.07
N ALA A 198 -11.43 12.47 -5.52
CA ALA A 198 -11.51 11.32 -4.62
C ALA A 198 -11.15 11.66 -3.16
N THR A 199 -11.17 12.93 -2.78
CA THR A 199 -10.87 13.33 -1.40
C THR A 199 -11.81 12.65 -0.41
N GLY A 200 -11.22 12.03 0.62
CA GLY A 200 -11.97 11.30 1.65
C GLY A 200 -12.43 9.90 1.23
N HIS A 201 -12.08 9.43 0.03
CA HIS A 201 -12.45 8.11 -0.47
C HIS A 201 -11.26 7.14 -0.52
N VAL A 202 -11.59 5.87 -0.45
CA VAL A 202 -10.78 4.77 -0.99
C VAL A 202 -11.35 4.41 -2.35
N ILE A 203 -10.50 4.32 -3.38
CA ILE A 203 -10.92 3.98 -4.75
C ILE A 203 -10.75 2.48 -4.95
N GLU A 204 -11.80 1.79 -5.40
CA GLU A 204 -11.71 0.46 -5.99
C GLU A 204 -11.71 0.59 -7.52
N TYR A 205 -10.60 0.21 -8.14
CA TYR A 205 -10.49 0.14 -9.60
C TYR A 205 -10.93 -1.22 -10.08
N ALA A 206 -11.80 -1.23 -11.09
CA ALA A 206 -12.40 -2.43 -11.64
C ALA A 206 -12.63 -2.31 -13.16
N GLY A 207 -13.08 -3.39 -13.76
CA GLY A 207 -13.39 -3.47 -15.18
C GLY A 207 -12.29 -4.15 -16.00
N SER A 208 -12.68 -4.58 -17.20
CA SER A 208 -11.85 -5.45 -18.03
C SER A 208 -10.49 -4.87 -18.42
N ALA A 209 -10.37 -3.53 -18.55
CA ALA A 209 -9.10 -2.90 -18.83
C ALA A 209 -8.16 -2.90 -17.62
N ILE A 210 -8.68 -2.83 -16.39
CA ILE A 210 -7.89 -2.92 -15.16
C ILE A 210 -7.43 -4.37 -14.91
N GLU A 211 -8.33 -5.33 -15.10
CA GLU A 211 -8.04 -6.76 -14.96
C GLU A 211 -6.95 -7.23 -15.92
N ALA A 212 -6.92 -6.67 -17.13
CA ALA A 212 -5.92 -6.97 -18.15
C ALA A 212 -4.50 -6.38 -17.88
N LEU A 213 -4.35 -5.49 -16.89
CA LEU A 213 -3.06 -4.90 -16.53
C LEU A 213 -2.14 -5.93 -15.88
N SER A 214 -0.83 -5.83 -16.17
CA SER A 214 0.21 -6.48 -15.38
C SER A 214 0.21 -5.93 -13.94
N MET A 215 0.87 -6.62 -13.01
CA MET A 215 0.97 -6.14 -11.64
C MET A 215 1.66 -4.77 -11.54
N GLU A 216 2.67 -4.50 -12.38
CA GLU A 216 3.34 -3.20 -12.47
C GLU A 216 2.38 -2.11 -12.97
N GLY A 217 1.52 -2.45 -13.94
CA GLY A 217 0.46 -1.55 -14.40
C GLY A 217 -0.56 -1.26 -13.31
N ARG A 218 -0.96 -2.27 -12.53
CA ARG A 218 -1.85 -2.10 -11.36
C ARG A 218 -1.19 -1.25 -10.27
N MET A 219 0.12 -1.45 -10.02
CA MET A 219 0.89 -0.62 -9.10
C MET A 219 0.90 0.85 -9.57
N THR A 220 1.07 1.11 -10.86
CA THR A 220 1.01 2.46 -11.42
C THR A 220 -0.35 3.12 -11.16
N VAL A 221 -1.45 2.41 -11.40
CA VAL A 221 -2.80 2.94 -11.16
C VAL A 221 -3.04 3.22 -9.68
N CYS A 222 -2.71 2.27 -8.80
CA CYS A 222 -2.88 2.45 -7.35
C CYS A 222 -1.94 3.51 -6.77
N ASN A 223 -0.70 3.59 -7.27
CA ASN A 223 0.27 4.61 -6.87
C ASN A 223 -0.30 6.01 -7.05
N MET A 224 -0.83 6.30 -8.23
CA MET A 224 -1.33 7.63 -8.59
C MET A 224 -2.75 7.94 -8.07
N SER A 225 -3.31 7.12 -7.20
CA SER A 225 -4.58 7.42 -6.53
C SER A 225 -4.48 8.65 -5.64
N ILE A 226 -3.29 8.91 -5.09
CA ILE A 226 -3.04 10.06 -4.22
C ILE A 226 -3.15 11.38 -4.98
N GLU A 227 -2.80 11.42 -6.28
CA GLU A 227 -2.94 12.60 -7.13
C GLU A 227 -4.40 12.94 -7.44
N ALA A 228 -5.32 11.97 -7.28
CA ALA A 228 -6.76 12.21 -7.30
C ALA A 228 -7.32 12.65 -5.93
N GLY A 229 -6.47 12.77 -4.90
CA GLY A 229 -6.86 13.10 -3.53
C GLY A 229 -7.38 11.91 -2.72
N ALA A 230 -7.30 10.69 -3.24
CA ALA A 230 -7.77 9.49 -2.54
C ALA A 230 -6.91 9.14 -1.33
N ARG A 231 -7.53 8.49 -0.33
CA ARG A 231 -6.82 7.93 0.82
C ARG A 231 -6.02 6.68 0.43
N ALA A 232 -6.57 5.85 -0.46
CA ALA A 232 -5.97 4.64 -0.99
C ALA A 232 -6.59 4.28 -2.34
N GLY A 233 -5.88 3.45 -3.12
CA GLY A 233 -6.41 2.78 -4.30
C GLY A 233 -6.35 1.28 -4.10
N LEU A 234 -7.36 0.54 -4.55
CA LEU A 234 -7.48 -0.91 -4.41
C LEU A 234 -7.80 -1.54 -5.76
N ILE A 235 -7.21 -2.68 -6.03
CA ILE A 235 -7.62 -3.60 -7.10
C ILE A 235 -7.89 -4.96 -6.45
N ALA A 236 -9.03 -5.56 -6.75
CA ALA A 236 -9.38 -6.86 -6.22
C ALA A 236 -8.33 -7.91 -6.64
N PRO A 237 -7.83 -8.74 -5.70
CA PRO A 237 -6.86 -9.77 -6.04
C PRO A 237 -7.49 -10.85 -6.92
N ASP A 238 -6.76 -11.27 -7.93
CA ASP A 238 -7.14 -12.27 -8.91
C ASP A 238 -5.98 -13.24 -9.22
N GLU A 239 -6.13 -14.08 -10.23
CA GLU A 239 -5.09 -15.05 -10.61
C GLU A 239 -3.75 -14.38 -10.98
N ALA A 240 -3.76 -13.16 -11.57
CA ALA A 240 -2.53 -12.42 -11.86
C ALA A 240 -1.82 -12.03 -10.56
N THR A 241 -2.58 -11.60 -9.55
CA THR A 241 -2.04 -11.28 -8.21
C THR A 241 -1.48 -12.54 -7.53
N PHE A 242 -2.19 -13.67 -7.62
CA PHE A 242 -1.75 -14.92 -6.98
C PHE A 242 -0.48 -15.45 -7.64
N GLU A 243 -0.39 -15.46 -8.96
CA GLU A 243 0.80 -15.90 -9.67
C GLU A 243 2.00 -14.98 -9.39
N TYR A 244 1.78 -13.67 -9.31
CA TYR A 244 2.82 -12.71 -8.95
C TYR A 244 3.41 -12.97 -7.55
N LEU A 245 2.56 -13.29 -6.56
CA LEU A 245 2.97 -13.52 -5.18
C LEU A 245 3.51 -14.91 -4.92
N LYS A 246 3.22 -15.88 -5.80
CA LYS A 246 3.61 -17.27 -5.64
C LYS A 246 5.12 -17.45 -5.58
N GLY A 247 5.59 -18.11 -4.52
CA GLY A 247 7.00 -18.41 -4.35
C GLY A 247 7.86 -17.25 -3.88
N ARG A 248 7.32 -16.04 -3.71
CA ARG A 248 8.05 -14.91 -3.13
C ARG A 248 8.56 -15.26 -1.73
N GLN A 249 9.66 -14.64 -1.34
CA GLN A 249 10.40 -15.00 -0.12
C GLN A 249 9.52 -14.99 1.13
N MET A 250 8.67 -13.98 1.28
CA MET A 250 7.82 -13.74 2.45
C MET A 250 6.35 -14.15 2.24
N SER A 251 5.99 -14.63 1.05
CA SER A 251 4.67 -15.18 0.79
C SER A 251 4.44 -16.49 1.54
N PRO A 252 3.20 -16.83 1.88
CA PRO A 252 2.84 -18.12 2.44
C PRO A 252 3.35 -19.28 1.58
N LYS A 253 3.64 -20.44 2.18
CA LYS A 253 4.19 -21.59 1.49
C LYS A 253 3.44 -22.88 1.82
N GLY A 254 3.44 -23.83 0.90
CA GLY A 254 2.81 -25.14 1.11
C GLY A 254 1.32 -25.03 1.41
N GLY A 255 0.81 -25.79 2.37
CA GLY A 255 -0.60 -25.80 2.72
C GLY A 255 -1.14 -24.42 3.21
N VAL A 256 -0.27 -23.57 3.75
CA VAL A 256 -0.67 -22.18 4.13
C VAL A 256 -0.95 -21.32 2.89
N TRP A 257 -0.23 -21.55 1.80
CA TRP A 257 -0.49 -20.90 0.52
C TRP A 257 -1.89 -21.21 -0.01
N GLU A 258 -2.28 -22.48 0.00
CA GLU A 258 -3.60 -22.89 -0.47
C GLU A 258 -4.74 -22.29 0.39
N GLN A 259 -4.53 -22.22 1.70
CA GLN A 259 -5.48 -21.55 2.60
C GLN A 259 -5.55 -20.05 2.32
N ALA A 260 -4.42 -19.40 2.07
CA ALA A 260 -4.35 -17.99 1.72
C ALA A 260 -5.11 -17.71 0.41
N ILE A 261 -4.87 -18.49 -0.66
CA ILE A 261 -5.61 -18.36 -1.93
C ILE A 261 -7.11 -18.51 -1.70
N ALA A 262 -7.54 -19.52 -0.92
CA ALA A 262 -8.96 -19.72 -0.64
C ALA A 262 -9.58 -18.49 0.07
N ALA A 263 -8.85 -17.89 1.01
CA ALA A 263 -9.27 -16.67 1.69
C ALA A 263 -9.27 -15.46 0.74
N TRP A 264 -8.21 -15.27 -0.05
CA TRP A 264 -8.09 -14.13 -0.96
C TRP A 264 -9.17 -14.11 -2.04
N ARG A 265 -9.62 -15.27 -2.50
CA ARG A 265 -10.74 -15.39 -3.45
C ARG A 265 -12.08 -14.91 -2.89
N THR A 266 -12.20 -14.71 -1.58
CA THR A 266 -13.41 -14.15 -0.96
C THR A 266 -13.38 -12.63 -0.84
N LEU A 267 -12.24 -11.99 -1.14
CA LEU A 267 -12.04 -10.55 -0.99
C LEU A 267 -12.75 -9.69 -2.04
N PRO A 268 -12.82 -10.06 -3.34
CA PRO A 268 -13.50 -9.24 -4.34
C PRO A 268 -14.87 -8.80 -3.85
N SER A 269 -15.30 -7.60 -4.24
CA SER A 269 -16.60 -7.03 -3.88
C SER A 269 -17.74 -7.95 -4.28
N ASP A 270 -18.72 -8.09 -3.40
CA ASP A 270 -19.89 -8.93 -3.64
C ASP A 270 -20.77 -8.34 -4.74
N ASP A 271 -21.52 -9.20 -5.46
CA ASP A 271 -22.53 -8.73 -6.40
C ASP A 271 -23.56 -7.88 -5.67
N GLY A 272 -23.83 -6.68 -6.21
CA GLY A 272 -24.74 -5.72 -5.61
C GLY A 272 -24.15 -4.91 -4.44
N ALA A 273 -22.84 -4.97 -4.20
CA ALA A 273 -22.18 -4.07 -3.27
C ALA A 273 -22.39 -2.61 -3.67
N ARG A 274 -22.55 -1.73 -2.68
CA ARG A 274 -22.85 -0.31 -2.90
C ARG A 274 -21.62 0.54 -2.64
N TYR A 275 -21.47 1.57 -3.47
CA TYR A 275 -20.41 2.57 -3.36
C TYR A 275 -21.03 3.94 -3.13
N ASP A 276 -20.34 4.81 -2.42
CA ASP A 276 -20.76 6.20 -2.21
C ASP A 276 -20.66 7.01 -3.51
N GLN A 277 -19.70 6.64 -4.37
CA GLN A 277 -19.52 7.23 -5.68
C GLN A 277 -19.09 6.20 -6.71
N GLU A 278 -19.63 6.28 -7.92
CA GLU A 278 -19.23 5.44 -9.04
C GLU A 278 -18.86 6.28 -10.27
N VAL A 279 -17.75 5.92 -10.93
CA VAL A 279 -17.28 6.54 -12.16
C VAL A 279 -17.03 5.46 -13.19
N LYS A 280 -17.50 5.67 -14.41
CA LYS A 280 -17.28 4.77 -15.54
C LYS A 280 -16.45 5.44 -16.63
N VAL A 281 -15.49 4.68 -17.16
CA VAL A 281 -14.57 5.08 -18.22
C VAL A 281 -14.60 3.99 -19.30
N ARG A 282 -14.67 4.38 -20.55
CA ARG A 282 -14.49 3.44 -21.65
C ARG A 282 -13.04 3.43 -22.07
N ALA A 283 -12.43 2.27 -22.05
CA ALA A 283 -11.00 2.11 -22.40
C ALA A 283 -10.70 2.52 -23.85
N SER A 284 -11.67 2.33 -24.76
CA SER A 284 -11.55 2.75 -26.17
C SER A 284 -11.44 4.27 -26.38
N ASP A 285 -11.88 5.06 -25.40
CA ASP A 285 -11.86 6.53 -25.49
C ASP A 285 -10.52 7.11 -24.97
N LEU A 286 -9.67 6.25 -24.38
CA LEU A 286 -8.38 6.65 -23.83
C LEU A 286 -7.34 6.80 -24.95
N VAL A 287 -6.53 7.81 -24.82
CA VAL A 287 -5.41 8.11 -25.72
C VAL A 287 -4.13 8.26 -24.92
N PRO A 288 -2.94 8.07 -25.53
CA PRO A 288 -1.67 8.40 -24.87
C PRO A 288 -1.64 9.87 -24.42
N MET A 289 -1.19 10.12 -23.18
CA MET A 289 -1.18 11.41 -22.52
C MET A 289 0.24 11.88 -22.19
#